data_ad300013b9a6b0ebbe5b7567e9604d4f
#
_entry.id   ad300013b9a6b0ebbe5b7567e9604d4f
#
_cell.length_a   1.000
_cell.length_b   1.000
_cell.length_c   1.000
_cell.angle_alpha   90.00
_cell.angle_beta   90.00
_cell.angle_gamma   90.00
#
_symmetry.space_group_name_H-M   'P 1'
#
loop_
_entity.id
_entity.type
_entity.pdbx_description
1 polymer ?
#
loop_
_entity_poly.entity_id
_entity_poly.type
_entity_poly.pdbx_seq_one_letter_code
_entity_poly.pdbx_strand_id
1 'polypeptide(L)'
;MDNKSRLPGDVPDELPRELIELGKRIAGLPSGLQHDLEPIYNQVVDSIRRRRRILSLVQDALSQLRLDIKYLMFDLEVTRRERDALRDQLADD
;
A
#
# COMPACT_ATOMS: atom_id res chain seq x y z
N MET A 1 17.67 10.07 -6.07
CA MET A 1 17.48 9.33 -6.15
C MET A 1 17.24 8.61 -5.30
N ASP A 2 16.88 8.57 -4.62
CA ASP A 2 16.80 7.89 -3.76
C ASP A 2 15.68 7.35 -3.32
N ASN A 3 14.69 7.21 -3.83
CA ASN A 3 13.57 6.57 -3.49
C ASN A 3 13.65 5.20 -3.35
N LYS A 4 14.74 4.60 -3.63
CA LYS A 4 14.93 3.25 -3.56
C LYS A 4 14.84 2.72 -2.24
N SER A 5 15.07 3.47 -1.22
CA SER A 5 15.05 2.92 0.13
C SER A 5 13.67 2.95 0.72
N ARG A 6 12.65 3.25 -0.04
CA ARG A 6 11.30 3.30 0.47
C ARG A 6 10.82 1.91 0.84
N LEU A 7 10.30 1.77 2.05
CA LEU A 7 9.83 0.47 2.51
C LEU A 7 8.49 0.13 1.90
N PRO A 8 8.17 -1.16 1.80
CA PRO A 8 6.86 -1.57 1.34
C PRO A 8 5.80 -1.05 2.30
N GLY A 9 4.74 -0.52 1.79
CA GLY A 9 3.69 0.03 2.60
C GLY A 9 3.77 1.52 2.83
N ASP A 10 4.91 2.13 2.52
CA ASP A 10 5.00 3.57 2.63
C ASP A 10 4.05 4.25 1.67
N VAL A 11 3.40 5.31 2.12
CA VAL A 11 2.49 6.06 1.28
C VAL A 11 3.30 7.02 0.44
N PRO A 12 3.30 6.88 -0.88
CA PRO A 12 4.02 7.82 -1.72
C PRO A 12 3.26 9.14 -1.73
N ASP A 13 3.85 10.14 -1.08
CA ASP A 13 3.25 11.43 -1.06
C ASP A 13 3.62 12.21 -2.30
N GLU A 14 4.46 11.68 -3.14
CA GLU A 14 4.89 12.35 -4.35
C GLU A 14 3.80 12.31 -5.41
N LEU A 15 3.61 13.44 -6.03
CA LEU A 15 2.65 13.57 -7.12
C LEU A 15 3.25 13.07 -8.43
N PRO A 16 2.43 12.63 -9.38
CA PRO A 16 2.94 12.32 -10.71
C PRO A 16 3.64 13.53 -11.32
N ARG A 17 4.65 13.25 -12.11
CA ARG A 17 5.42 14.32 -12.73
C ARG A 17 4.53 15.23 -13.57
N GLU A 18 3.59 14.64 -14.27
CA GLU A 18 2.67 15.41 -15.12
C GLU A 18 1.86 16.41 -14.32
N LEU A 19 1.48 16.02 -13.12
CA LEU A 19 0.70 16.90 -12.27
C LEU A 19 1.56 18.03 -11.73
N ILE A 20 2.83 17.76 -11.41
CA ILE A 20 3.75 18.78 -10.98
C ILE A 20 3.99 19.78 -12.11
N GLU A 21 4.15 19.28 -13.34
CA GLU A 21 4.33 20.14 -14.49
C GLU A 21 3.10 21.02 -14.72
N LEU A 22 1.92 20.44 -14.58
CA LEU A 22 0.70 21.22 -14.74
C LEU A 22 0.62 22.31 -13.70
N GLY A 23 1.00 22.02 -12.47
CA GLY A 23 1.01 23.02 -11.41
C GLY A 23 1.94 24.17 -11.73
N LYS A 24 3.11 23.86 -12.27
CA LYS A 24 4.06 24.90 -12.67
C LYS A 24 3.50 25.79 -13.78
N ARG A 25 2.80 25.19 -14.73
CA ARG A 25 2.19 25.94 -15.83
C ARG A 25 1.08 26.85 -15.31
N ILE A 26 0.29 26.35 -14.39
CA ILE A 26 -0.78 27.15 -13.79
C ILE A 26 -0.18 28.33 -13.02
N ALA A 27 0.92 28.09 -12.32
CA ALA A 27 1.57 29.16 -11.56
C ALA A 27 2.12 30.25 -12.45
N GLY A 28 2.38 29.95 -13.72
CA GLY A 28 2.87 30.93 -14.66
C GLY A 28 1.79 31.68 -15.42
N LEU A 29 0.52 31.38 -15.15
CA LEU A 29 -0.57 32.06 -15.87
C LEU A 29 -0.85 33.45 -15.31
N PRO A 30 -1.52 34.32 -16.07
CA PRO A 30 -2.00 35.58 -15.53
C PRO A 30 -2.87 35.34 -14.30
N SER A 31 -2.86 36.30 -13.38
CA SER A 31 -3.46 36.10 -12.07
C SER A 31 -4.96 35.71 -12.11
N GLY A 32 -5.70 36.23 -13.08
CA GLY A 32 -7.12 35.86 -13.19
C GLY A 32 -7.32 34.41 -13.50
N LEU A 33 -6.59 33.89 -14.49
CA LEU A 33 -6.67 32.48 -14.85
C LEU A 33 -6.11 31.60 -13.76
N GLN A 34 -5.04 32.00 -13.16
CA GLN A 34 -4.43 31.27 -12.06
C GLN A 34 -5.42 31.14 -10.91
N HIS A 35 -6.09 32.23 -10.58
CA HIS A 35 -7.07 32.25 -9.50
C HIS A 35 -8.23 31.28 -9.78
N ASP A 36 -8.64 31.19 -11.03
CA ASP A 36 -9.73 30.29 -11.42
C ASP A 36 -9.31 28.82 -11.42
N LEU A 37 -8.11 28.54 -11.83
CA LEU A 37 -7.65 27.15 -11.97
C LEU A 37 -7.05 26.53 -10.71
N GLU A 38 -6.48 27.34 -9.86
CA GLU A 38 -5.83 26.86 -8.66
C GLU A 38 -6.72 26.00 -7.76
N PRO A 39 -7.94 26.42 -7.45
CA PRO A 39 -8.80 25.59 -6.61
C PRO A 39 -9.11 24.23 -7.22
N ILE A 40 -9.32 24.20 -8.53
CA ILE A 40 -9.60 22.96 -9.24
C ILE A 40 -8.39 22.05 -9.21
N TYR A 41 -7.23 22.63 -9.47
CA TYR A 41 -5.97 21.89 -9.42
C TYR A 41 -5.76 21.27 -8.02
N ASN A 42 -6.01 22.05 -6.99
CA ASN A 42 -5.85 21.57 -5.62
C ASN A 42 -6.81 20.43 -5.30
N GLN A 43 -8.02 20.46 -5.84
CA GLN A 43 -8.96 19.36 -5.67
C GLN A 43 -8.46 18.09 -6.33
N VAL A 44 -7.84 18.22 -7.50
CA VAL A 44 -7.27 17.06 -8.19
C VAL A 44 -6.10 16.49 -7.38
N VAL A 45 -5.24 17.35 -6.86
CA VAL A 45 -4.11 16.92 -6.05
C VAL A 45 -4.59 16.17 -4.81
N ASP A 46 -5.59 16.72 -4.12
CA ASP A 46 -6.13 16.10 -2.93
C ASP A 46 -6.76 14.76 -3.24
N SER A 47 -7.45 14.64 -4.36
CA SER A 47 -8.07 13.40 -4.79
C SER A 47 -7.02 12.33 -5.05
N ILE A 48 -5.94 12.69 -5.72
CA ILE A 48 -4.86 11.76 -6.03
C ILE A 48 -4.17 11.29 -4.76
N ARG A 49 -3.90 12.20 -3.84
CA ARG A 49 -3.26 11.86 -2.58
C ARG A 49 -4.13 10.92 -1.75
N ARG A 50 -5.44 11.17 -1.75
CA ARG A 50 -6.37 10.33 -1.01
C ARG A 50 -6.41 8.92 -1.60
N ARG A 51 -6.45 8.81 -2.93
CA ARG A 51 -6.44 7.50 -3.58
C ARG A 51 -5.18 6.72 -3.27
N ARG A 52 -4.04 7.38 -3.28
CA ARG A 52 -2.78 6.73 -2.97
C ARG A 52 -2.72 6.25 -1.53
N ARG A 53 -3.26 7.05 -0.63
CA ARG A 53 -3.31 6.68 0.76
C ARG A 53 -4.19 5.45 0.98
N ILE A 54 -5.37 5.44 0.34
CA ILE A 54 -6.27 4.31 0.43
C ILE A 54 -5.62 3.05 -0.16
N LEU A 55 -4.98 3.18 -1.31
CA LEU A 55 -4.31 2.06 -1.94
C LEU A 55 -3.21 1.50 -1.05
N SER A 56 -2.44 2.37 -0.42
CA SER A 56 -1.39 1.94 0.49
C SER A 56 -1.98 1.17 1.68
N LEU A 57 -3.08 1.66 2.23
CA LEU A 57 -3.75 0.98 3.34
C LEU A 57 -4.27 -0.40 2.91
N VAL A 58 -4.81 -0.50 1.71
CA VAL A 58 -5.27 -1.78 1.19
C VAL A 58 -4.10 -2.74 1.02
N GLN A 59 -2.98 -2.26 0.49
CA GLN A 59 -1.80 -3.08 0.32
C GLN A 59 -1.25 -3.57 1.65
N ASP A 60 -1.26 -2.70 2.66
CA ASP A 60 -0.83 -3.09 3.99
C ASP A 60 -1.75 -4.16 4.58
N ALA A 61 -3.05 -4.00 4.40
CA ALA A 61 -4.02 -4.97 4.88
C ALA A 61 -3.84 -6.32 4.18
N LEU A 62 -3.61 -6.30 2.88
CA LEU A 62 -3.37 -7.54 2.13
C LEU A 62 -2.08 -8.22 2.56
N SER A 63 -1.04 -7.45 2.83
CA SER A 63 0.22 -8.01 3.31
C SER A 63 0.03 -8.66 4.66
N GLN A 64 -0.71 -8.03 5.55
CA GLN A 64 -0.99 -8.58 6.86
C GLN A 64 -1.79 -9.88 6.74
N LEU A 65 -2.79 -9.89 5.86
CA LEU A 65 -3.60 -11.07 5.64
C LEU A 65 -2.76 -12.23 5.12
N ARG A 66 -1.83 -11.96 4.22
CA ARG A 66 -0.93 -13.01 3.71
C ARG A 66 -0.07 -13.60 4.82
N LEU A 67 0.41 -12.78 5.72
CA LEU A 67 1.20 -13.25 6.84
C LEU A 67 0.36 -14.11 7.77
N ASP A 68 -0.87 -13.69 8.04
CA ASP A 68 -1.78 -14.44 8.90
C ASP A 68 -2.08 -15.81 8.30
N ILE A 69 -2.31 -15.88 7.00
CA ILE A 69 -2.56 -17.15 6.32
C ILE A 69 -1.34 -18.06 6.41
N LYS A 70 -0.15 -17.50 6.22
CA LYS A 70 1.08 -18.27 6.33
C LYS A 70 1.25 -18.89 7.71
N TYR A 71 0.99 -18.12 8.75
CA TYR A 71 1.10 -18.62 10.11
C TYR A 71 0.07 -19.71 10.39
N LEU A 72 -1.15 -19.53 9.92
CA LEU A 72 -2.19 -20.53 10.09
C LEU A 72 -1.84 -21.83 9.39
N MET A 73 -1.29 -21.76 8.19
CA MET A 73 -0.89 -22.95 7.47
C MET A 73 0.26 -23.68 8.18
N PHE A 74 1.18 -22.91 8.72
CA PHE A 74 2.29 -23.49 9.46
C PHE A 74 1.78 -24.20 10.71
N ASP A 75 0.87 -23.59 11.44
CA ASP A 75 0.28 -24.19 12.63
C ASP A 75 -0.44 -25.48 12.30
N LEU A 76 -1.16 -25.52 11.18
CA LEU A 76 -1.84 -26.73 10.76
C LEU A 76 -0.85 -27.84 10.47
N GLU A 77 0.26 -27.54 9.84
CA GLU A 77 1.28 -28.52 9.55
C GLU A 77 1.88 -29.10 10.82
N VAL A 78 2.19 -28.23 11.77
CA VAL A 78 2.74 -28.67 13.04
C VAL A 78 1.76 -29.58 13.77
N THR A 79 0.51 -29.19 13.79
CA THR A 79 -0.55 -29.97 14.43
C THR A 79 -0.68 -31.35 13.79
N ARG A 80 -0.61 -31.41 12.47
CA ARG A 80 -0.69 -32.69 11.76
C ARG A 80 0.48 -33.60 12.12
N ARG A 81 1.67 -33.06 12.18
CA ARG A 81 2.85 -33.82 12.53
C ARG A 81 2.74 -34.39 13.93
N GLU A 82 2.26 -33.60 14.86
CA GLU A 82 2.07 -34.04 16.22
C GLU A 82 1.05 -35.13 16.30
N ARG A 83 -0.05 -35.02 15.57
CA ARG A 83 -1.09 -36.03 15.53
C ARG A 83 -0.57 -37.32 14.94
N ASP A 84 0.19 -37.26 13.86
CA ASP A 84 0.73 -38.43 13.21
C ASP A 84 1.75 -39.14 14.09
N ALA A 85 2.56 -38.37 14.80
CA ALA A 85 3.53 -38.95 15.75
C ALA A 85 2.83 -39.69 16.86
N LEU A 86 1.74 -39.16 17.38
CA LEU A 86 0.96 -39.81 18.41
C LEU A 86 0.33 -41.09 17.90
N ARG A 87 -0.19 -41.08 16.68
CA ARG A 87 -0.75 -42.28 16.06
C ARG A 87 0.28 -43.37 15.94
N ASP A 88 1.49 -43.00 15.50
CA ASP A 88 2.56 -43.97 15.35
C ASP A 88 2.95 -44.56 16.69
N GLN A 89 2.97 -43.76 17.73
CA GLN A 89 3.26 -44.24 19.06
C GLN A 89 2.20 -45.24 19.53
N LEU A 90 0.93 -44.93 19.29
CA LEU A 90 -0.15 -45.80 19.67
C LEU A 90 -0.16 -47.12 18.88
N ALA A 91 0.25 -47.04 17.62
CA ALA A 91 0.29 -48.21 16.78
C ALA A 91 1.41 -49.14 17.19
N ASP A 92 2.49 -48.64 17.76
CA ASP A 92 3.61 -49.46 18.18
C ASP A 92 3.34 -50.17 19.48
N ASP A 93 2.41 -49.70 20.24
CA ASP A 93 2.03 -50.41 21.46
C ASP A 93 1.08 -51.50 21.17
#